data_ad87bf1e411e487ec23bc7d98ecd94b8
#
_entry.id   ad87bf1e411e487ec23bc7d98ecd94b8
#
_cell.length_a   1.000
_cell.length_b   1.000
_cell.length_c   1.000
_cell.angle_alpha   90.00
_cell.angle_beta   90.00
_cell.angle_gamma   90.00
#
_symmetry.space_group_name_H-M   'P 1'
#
loop_
_entity.id
_entity.type
_entity.pdbx_description
1 polymer ?
#
loop_
_entity_poly.entity_id
_entity_poly.type
_entity_poly.pdbx_seq_one_letter_code
_entity_poly.pdbx_strand_id
1 'polypeptide(L)'
;MNVGSIEAEAATSIATKLKTPFYSPARPITHRYSDRQADPFVSLLQKRGINLILDIGAGSGHFSSELRSCGYDQRIVSFEPRRIHYTSLRKTALDDASWETVQCALGDKDGIVEIHCELASHAELAAAGGSSKTPSQSCTSMCEDVVMSRVSTLLPAFRRNDETVLVRINVPGAERMILQGSRAALQHIDAFHIHISLKNNVSGLSALEDITRVMQDLGYDCVSIQPGSIDAQSGTMLHAGVTFARMSTAS
;
A
#
# COMPACT_ATOMS: atom_id res chain seq x y z
N MET A 1 31.76 -2.81 -18.27
CA MET A 1 30.72 -1.90 -17.75
C MET A 1 29.97 -2.66 -16.69
N ASN A 2 29.86 -2.11 -15.48
CA ASN A 2 29.41 -2.84 -14.30
C ASN A 2 27.86 -2.87 -14.30
N VAL A 3 27.23 -4.03 -14.29
CA VAL A 3 25.76 -4.19 -14.32
C VAL A 3 25.09 -3.44 -13.19
N GLY A 4 25.71 -3.32 -12.02
CA GLY A 4 25.21 -2.59 -10.86
C GLY A 4 25.10 -1.07 -11.06
N SER A 5 25.89 -0.46 -11.96
CA SER A 5 25.79 0.99 -12.25
C SER A 5 24.61 1.32 -13.18
N ILE A 6 24.25 0.41 -14.08
CA ILE A 6 23.09 0.58 -14.97
C ILE A 6 21.78 0.42 -14.20
N GLU A 7 21.73 -0.51 -13.25
CA GLU A 7 20.56 -0.69 -12.38
C GLU A 7 20.34 0.50 -11.44
N ALA A 8 21.42 1.07 -10.89
CA ALA A 8 21.33 2.26 -10.03
C ALA A 8 20.90 3.52 -10.80
N GLU A 9 21.38 3.70 -12.03
CA GLU A 9 20.95 4.82 -12.90
C GLU A 9 19.48 4.67 -13.33
N ALA A 10 19.04 3.46 -13.66
CA ALA A 10 17.64 3.17 -13.98
C ALA A 10 16.73 3.43 -12.79
N ALA A 11 17.10 2.98 -11.58
CA ALA A 11 16.36 3.23 -10.35
C ALA A 11 16.24 4.72 -10.02
N THR A 12 17.35 5.47 -10.16
CA THR A 12 17.36 6.94 -9.97
C THR A 12 16.51 7.64 -11.01
N SER A 13 16.55 7.21 -12.27
CA SER A 13 15.72 7.74 -13.35
C SER A 13 14.23 7.48 -13.12
N ILE A 14 13.86 6.29 -12.64
CA ILE A 14 12.47 5.94 -12.30
C ILE A 14 12.01 6.80 -11.11
N ALA A 15 12.79 6.87 -10.04
CA ALA A 15 12.46 7.69 -8.86
C ALA A 15 12.34 9.18 -9.20
N THR A 16 13.19 9.70 -10.09
CA THR A 16 13.16 11.09 -10.54
C THR A 16 11.94 11.39 -11.43
N LYS A 17 11.57 10.47 -12.32
CA LYS A 17 10.36 10.60 -13.15
C LYS A 17 9.06 10.51 -12.35
N LEU A 18 9.08 9.77 -11.22
CA LEU A 18 7.92 9.62 -10.33
C LEU A 18 7.76 10.82 -9.39
N LYS A 19 8.83 11.59 -9.15
CA LYS A 19 8.84 12.80 -8.30
C LYS A 19 8.55 14.08 -9.07
N THR A 20 7.51 14.18 -9.89
CA THR A 20 7.06 15.48 -10.41
C THR A 20 6.31 16.22 -9.29
N PRO A 21 6.90 17.26 -8.67
CA PRO A 21 6.24 17.97 -7.59
C PRO A 21 5.18 18.90 -8.18
N PHE A 22 3.91 18.62 -7.91
CA PHE A 22 2.91 19.69 -7.89
C PHE A 22 2.87 20.22 -6.45
N TYR A 23 3.75 21.18 -6.18
CA TYR A 23 3.78 21.88 -4.90
C TYR A 23 2.67 22.93 -4.89
N SER A 24 1.64 22.72 -4.10
CA SER A 24 0.74 23.78 -3.64
C SER A 24 0.86 23.86 -2.12
N PRO A 25 1.12 25.04 -1.54
CA PRO A 25 1.26 25.17 -0.08
C PRO A 25 -0.11 24.97 0.57
N ALA A 26 -0.30 23.81 1.18
CA ALA A 26 -1.53 23.47 1.90
C ALA A 26 -1.59 24.18 3.25
N ARG A 27 -2.78 24.67 3.60
CA ARG A 27 -3.09 25.16 4.94
C ARG A 27 -3.13 24.01 5.93
N PRO A 28 -2.62 24.13 7.15
CA PRO A 28 -2.73 23.08 8.16
C PRO A 28 -4.20 22.87 8.52
N ILE A 29 -4.68 21.65 8.32
CA ILE A 29 -6.03 21.23 8.76
C ILE A 29 -5.93 20.94 10.25
N THR A 30 -6.43 21.87 11.07
CA THR A 30 -6.58 21.64 12.51
C THR A 30 -7.89 20.90 12.76
N HIS A 31 -7.86 19.57 12.79
CA HIS A 31 -8.98 18.80 13.29
C HIS A 31 -8.95 18.77 14.81
N ARG A 32 -9.99 19.34 15.45
CA ARG A 32 -10.23 19.19 16.89
C ARG A 32 -10.70 17.74 17.15
N TYR A 33 -9.90 17.02 17.90
CA TYR A 33 -10.21 15.70 18.43
C TYR A 33 -11.38 15.82 19.41
N SER A 34 -12.57 15.32 19.07
CA SER A 34 -13.67 15.10 20.01
C SER A 34 -13.64 13.64 20.45
N ASP A 35 -13.60 13.37 21.72
CA ASP A 35 -13.79 12.15 22.55
C ASP A 35 -14.17 10.83 21.83
N ARG A 36 -13.50 10.45 20.74
CA ARG A 36 -13.54 9.10 20.19
C ARG A 36 -12.37 8.33 20.78
N GLN A 37 -12.68 7.18 21.35
CA GLN A 37 -11.68 6.20 21.76
C GLN A 37 -10.64 6.06 20.65
N ALA A 38 -9.35 6.29 20.93
CA ALA A 38 -8.30 6.32 19.93
C ALA A 38 -8.32 5.03 19.12
N ASP A 39 -8.29 5.14 17.78
CA ASP A 39 -8.23 3.97 16.90
C ASP A 39 -7.07 3.06 17.32
N PRO A 40 -7.30 1.75 17.56
CA PRO A 40 -6.25 0.85 18.04
C PRO A 40 -5.05 0.77 17.11
N PHE A 41 -5.25 0.91 15.79
CA PHE A 41 -4.17 0.89 14.83
C PHE A 41 -3.35 2.18 14.88
N VAL A 42 -4.00 3.34 14.93
CA VAL A 42 -3.31 4.64 15.10
C VAL A 42 -2.55 4.66 16.42
N SER A 43 -3.15 4.14 17.51
CA SER A 43 -2.45 4.00 18.79
C SER A 43 -1.20 3.11 18.68
N LEU A 44 -1.26 2.04 17.90
CA LEU A 44 -0.11 1.15 17.64
C LEU A 44 0.98 1.90 16.85
N LEU A 45 0.62 2.64 15.81
CA LEU A 45 1.55 3.46 15.03
C LEU A 45 2.29 4.47 15.91
N GLN A 46 1.54 5.19 16.74
CA GLN A 46 2.11 6.18 17.68
C GLN A 46 3.06 5.55 18.71
N LYS A 47 2.65 4.44 19.33
CA LYS A 47 3.47 3.71 20.33
C LYS A 47 4.78 3.19 19.73
N ARG A 48 4.79 2.87 18.44
CA ARG A 48 5.98 2.41 17.72
C ARG A 48 6.77 3.54 17.05
N GLY A 49 6.30 4.79 17.15
CA GLY A 49 6.93 5.94 16.52
C GLY A 49 6.93 5.90 15.00
N ILE A 50 5.97 5.19 14.38
CA ILE A 50 5.85 5.13 12.91
C ILE A 50 5.54 6.53 12.39
N ASN A 51 6.42 7.06 11.56
CA ASN A 51 6.29 8.39 10.98
C ASN A 51 6.41 8.41 9.45
N LEU A 52 6.58 7.24 8.82
CA LEU A 52 6.43 7.03 7.37
C LEU A 52 5.63 5.76 7.12
N ILE A 53 4.55 5.86 6.35
CA ILE A 53 3.81 4.72 5.81
C ILE A 53 4.01 4.65 4.30
N LEU A 54 4.45 3.48 3.79
CA LEU A 54 4.36 3.13 2.38
C LEU A 54 3.08 2.33 2.19
N ASP A 55 2.06 2.92 1.55
CA ASP A 55 0.75 2.33 1.33
C ASP A 55 0.68 1.70 -0.07
N ILE A 56 0.89 0.39 -0.16
CA ILE A 56 0.96 -0.38 -1.42
C ILE A 56 -0.40 -0.96 -1.76
N GLY A 57 -0.91 -0.64 -2.96
CA GLY A 57 -2.28 -0.96 -3.37
C GLY A 57 -3.28 -0.02 -2.72
N ALA A 58 -2.99 1.29 -2.82
CA ALA A 58 -3.75 2.34 -2.13
C ALA A 58 -5.17 2.54 -2.71
N GLY A 59 -5.44 2.05 -3.91
CA GLY A 59 -6.71 2.26 -4.58
C GLY A 59 -7.02 3.75 -4.76
N SER A 60 -8.19 4.19 -4.30
CA SER A 60 -8.58 5.61 -4.29
C SER A 60 -8.12 6.40 -3.05
N GLY A 61 -7.33 5.77 -2.15
CA GLY A 61 -6.79 6.43 -0.95
C GLY A 61 -7.67 6.32 0.30
N HIS A 62 -8.62 5.39 0.32
CA HIS A 62 -9.58 5.25 1.43
C HIS A 62 -8.86 5.00 2.77
N PHE A 63 -7.91 4.07 2.82
CA PHE A 63 -7.16 3.74 4.03
C PHE A 63 -6.41 4.96 4.60
N SER A 64 -5.68 5.67 3.76
CA SER A 64 -4.91 6.85 4.19
C SER A 64 -5.82 8.00 4.64
N SER A 65 -6.98 8.19 3.98
CA SER A 65 -8.02 9.14 4.42
C SER A 65 -8.59 8.77 5.78
N GLU A 66 -8.84 7.49 6.02
CA GLU A 66 -9.32 6.99 7.32
C GLU A 66 -8.28 7.23 8.42
N LEU A 67 -7.00 6.95 8.16
CA LEU A 67 -5.92 7.27 9.09
C LEU A 67 -5.88 8.76 9.44
N ARG A 68 -6.04 9.64 8.44
CA ARG A 68 -6.13 11.10 8.67
C ARG A 68 -7.31 11.44 9.57
N SER A 69 -8.47 10.84 9.33
CA SER A 69 -9.67 11.06 10.16
C SER A 69 -9.50 10.57 11.60
N CYS A 70 -8.65 9.56 11.81
CA CYS A 70 -8.28 9.02 13.13
C CYS A 70 -7.10 9.76 13.79
N GLY A 71 -6.57 10.83 13.17
CA GLY A 71 -5.53 11.69 13.76
C GLY A 71 -4.09 11.27 13.48
N TYR A 72 -3.84 10.42 12.50
CA TYR A 72 -2.48 10.16 12.00
C TYR A 72 -2.06 11.28 11.05
N ASP A 73 -1.11 12.12 11.44
CA ASP A 73 -0.64 13.32 10.72
C ASP A 73 0.74 13.16 10.06
N GLN A 74 1.39 12.00 10.25
CA GLN A 74 2.72 11.73 9.74
C GLN A 74 2.70 11.42 8.24
N ARG A 75 3.90 11.24 7.64
CA ARG A 75 4.02 11.04 6.18
C ARG A 75 3.41 9.74 5.69
N ILE A 76 2.75 9.83 4.53
CA ILE A 76 2.25 8.68 3.77
C ILE A 76 2.75 8.81 2.33
N VAL A 77 3.20 7.70 1.76
CA VAL A 77 3.48 7.55 0.33
C VAL A 77 2.62 6.41 -0.19
N SER A 78 1.64 6.73 -1.01
CA SER A 78 0.69 5.76 -1.56
C SER A 78 1.04 5.36 -2.99
N PHE A 79 1.07 4.05 -3.24
CA PHE A 79 1.37 3.45 -4.55
C PHE A 79 0.13 2.77 -5.10
N GLU A 80 -0.29 3.20 -6.29
CA GLU A 80 -1.41 2.61 -7.01
C GLU A 80 -1.06 2.53 -8.51
N PRO A 81 -0.98 1.33 -9.11
CA PRO A 81 -0.60 1.19 -10.51
C PRO A 81 -1.69 1.60 -11.49
N ARG A 82 -2.96 1.28 -11.20
CA ARG A 82 -4.07 1.46 -12.15
C ARG A 82 -4.43 2.93 -12.29
N ARG A 83 -4.40 3.44 -13.52
CA ARG A 83 -4.60 4.85 -13.83
C ARG A 83 -5.92 5.43 -13.29
N ILE A 84 -7.00 4.66 -13.35
CA ILE A 84 -8.32 5.12 -12.88
C ILE A 84 -8.32 5.36 -11.37
N HIS A 85 -7.77 4.42 -10.59
CA HIS A 85 -7.67 4.54 -9.14
C HIS A 85 -6.65 5.59 -8.73
N TYR A 86 -5.49 5.63 -9.40
CA TYR A 86 -4.47 6.63 -9.17
C TYR A 86 -4.97 8.07 -9.39
N THR A 87 -5.80 8.29 -10.42
CA THR A 87 -6.42 9.60 -10.64
C THR A 87 -7.32 10.01 -9.48
N SER A 88 -8.07 9.08 -8.91
CA SER A 88 -8.89 9.31 -7.72
C SER A 88 -8.03 9.53 -6.48
N LEU A 89 -7.00 8.71 -6.28
CA LEU A 89 -6.02 8.83 -5.19
C LEU A 89 -5.37 10.23 -5.16
N ARG A 90 -4.90 10.71 -6.32
CA ARG A 90 -4.33 12.06 -6.42
C ARG A 90 -5.30 13.17 -6.01
N LYS A 91 -6.59 13.04 -6.36
CA LYS A 91 -7.62 14.00 -5.94
C LYS A 91 -7.82 13.96 -4.43
N THR A 92 -7.84 12.76 -3.85
CA THR A 92 -8.01 12.56 -2.41
C THR A 92 -6.85 13.15 -1.61
N ALA A 93 -5.62 13.02 -2.09
CA ALA A 93 -4.41 13.49 -1.42
C ALA A 93 -4.05 14.96 -1.71
N LEU A 94 -4.81 15.64 -2.58
CA LEU A 94 -4.41 16.92 -3.19
C LEU A 94 -4.06 18.01 -2.17
N ASP A 95 -4.82 18.09 -1.09
CA ASP A 95 -4.68 19.15 -0.08
C ASP A 95 -3.86 18.72 1.15
N ASP A 96 -3.21 17.54 1.09
CA ASP A 96 -2.40 17.01 2.18
C ASP A 96 -0.90 17.01 1.81
N ALA A 97 -0.16 17.98 2.33
CA ALA A 97 1.27 18.14 2.07
C ALA A 97 2.14 16.97 2.61
N SER A 98 1.61 16.15 3.52
CA SER A 98 2.27 14.98 4.10
C SER A 98 1.87 13.68 3.42
N TRP A 99 1.13 13.75 2.32
CA TRP A 99 0.67 12.59 1.58
C TRP A 99 1.12 12.65 0.11
N GLU A 100 2.11 11.84 -0.23
CA GLU A 100 2.63 11.68 -1.58
C GLU A 100 1.93 10.52 -2.30
N THR A 101 1.74 10.64 -3.62
CA THR A 101 1.11 9.59 -4.43
C THR A 101 1.99 9.23 -5.64
N VAL A 102 2.11 7.94 -5.92
CA VAL A 102 2.98 7.41 -6.98
C VAL A 102 2.21 6.40 -7.83
N GLN A 103 2.20 6.60 -9.17
CA GLN A 103 1.61 5.63 -10.09
C GLN A 103 2.64 4.52 -10.37
N CYS A 104 2.65 3.47 -9.56
CA CYS A 104 3.60 2.37 -9.65
C CYS A 104 3.02 1.11 -8.99
N ALA A 105 3.26 -0.05 -9.60
CA ALA A 105 3.09 -1.33 -8.96
C ALA A 105 4.32 -1.65 -8.10
N LEU A 106 4.13 -2.34 -6.97
CA LEU A 106 5.24 -2.88 -6.19
C LEU A 106 5.26 -4.41 -6.31
N GLY A 107 6.46 -4.97 -6.48
CA GLY A 107 6.64 -6.39 -6.67
C GLY A 107 8.08 -6.86 -6.41
N ASP A 108 8.48 -7.95 -7.04
CA ASP A 108 9.80 -8.60 -6.86
C ASP A 108 10.85 -8.16 -7.89
N LYS A 109 10.48 -7.34 -8.86
CA LYS A 109 11.36 -6.86 -9.93
C LYS A 109 11.08 -5.41 -10.31
N ASP A 110 12.05 -4.78 -10.97
CA ASP A 110 11.91 -3.46 -11.57
C ASP A 110 11.67 -3.60 -13.07
N GLY A 111 10.78 -2.79 -13.66
CA GLY A 111 10.49 -2.80 -15.08
C GLY A 111 9.07 -2.38 -15.42
N ILE A 112 8.62 -2.75 -16.62
CA ILE A 112 7.23 -2.58 -17.06
C ILE A 112 6.55 -3.94 -17.01
N VAL A 113 5.34 -3.99 -16.48
CA VAL A 113 4.50 -5.18 -16.41
C VAL A 113 3.10 -4.86 -16.91
N GLU A 114 2.48 -5.85 -17.54
CA GLU A 114 1.07 -5.79 -17.89
C GLU A 114 0.23 -6.23 -16.70
N ILE A 115 -0.74 -5.42 -16.30
CA ILE A 115 -1.74 -5.79 -15.31
C ILE A 115 -3.11 -5.93 -15.97
N HIS A 116 -3.82 -7.01 -15.62
CA HIS A 116 -5.19 -7.22 -16.07
C HIS A 116 -6.13 -6.45 -15.15
N CYS A 117 -6.88 -5.52 -15.72
CA CYS A 117 -7.92 -4.79 -15.02
C CYS A 117 -9.26 -5.45 -15.35
N GLU A 118 -9.91 -6.09 -14.38
CA GLU A 118 -11.33 -6.37 -14.52
C GLU A 118 -12.06 -5.04 -14.65
N LEU A 119 -12.96 -4.93 -15.62
CA LEU A 119 -13.74 -3.71 -15.79
C LEU A 119 -14.47 -3.41 -14.48
N ALA A 120 -14.22 -2.21 -13.99
CA ALA A 120 -14.96 -1.62 -12.90
C ALA A 120 -16.47 -1.80 -13.15
N SER A 121 -17.24 -2.08 -12.11
CA SER A 121 -18.68 -2.12 -12.17
C SER A 121 -19.23 -0.83 -12.81
N HIS A 122 -20.38 -0.90 -13.49
CA HIS A 122 -20.99 0.28 -14.14
C HIS A 122 -21.07 1.54 -13.25
N ALA A 123 -21.09 1.37 -11.93
CA ALA A 123 -21.09 2.45 -10.94
C ALA A 123 -19.75 3.20 -10.88
N GLU A 124 -18.61 2.50 -11.00
CA GLU A 124 -17.28 3.14 -10.98
C GLU A 124 -16.97 3.87 -12.30
N LEU A 125 -17.45 3.35 -13.45
CA LEU A 125 -17.35 4.04 -14.74
C LEU A 125 -18.21 5.33 -14.78
N ALA A 126 -19.39 5.31 -14.19
CA ALA A 126 -20.27 6.49 -14.11
C ALA A 126 -19.66 7.60 -13.24
N ALA A 127 -19.01 7.23 -12.12
CA ALA A 127 -18.33 8.19 -11.24
C ALA A 127 -17.09 8.84 -11.90
N ALA A 128 -16.49 8.20 -12.91
CA ALA A 128 -15.35 8.71 -13.66
C ALA A 128 -15.72 9.65 -14.84
N GLY A 129 -17.01 9.95 -15.05
CA GLY A 129 -17.48 10.89 -16.09
C GLY A 129 -17.49 10.32 -17.51
N GLY A 130 -17.47 9.00 -17.68
CA GLY A 130 -17.55 8.31 -18.95
C GLY A 130 -19.00 8.27 -19.50
N SER A 131 -19.21 8.79 -20.70
CA SER A 131 -20.49 8.78 -21.41
C SER A 131 -20.94 7.35 -21.72
N SER A 132 -22.15 7.01 -21.28
CA SER A 132 -22.76 5.70 -21.45
C SER A 132 -23.05 5.37 -22.92
N LYS A 133 -22.25 4.50 -23.51
CA LYS A 133 -22.69 3.61 -24.58
C LYS A 133 -22.65 2.20 -24.04
N THR A 134 -23.81 1.58 -23.96
CA THR A 134 -24.03 0.19 -23.53
C THR A 134 -23.10 -0.77 -24.28
N PRO A 135 -22.14 -1.45 -23.62
CA PRO A 135 -21.44 -2.58 -24.23
C PRO A 135 -22.26 -3.86 -24.00
N SER A 136 -22.50 -4.58 -25.07
CA SER A 136 -22.93 -5.98 -25.05
C SER A 136 -21.99 -6.81 -24.18
N GLN A 137 -22.56 -7.79 -23.47
CA GLN A 137 -21.92 -8.76 -22.54
C GLN A 137 -20.69 -9.47 -23.15
N SER A 138 -19.55 -8.83 -23.21
CA SER A 138 -18.24 -9.47 -23.28
C SER A 138 -17.37 -8.82 -22.20
N CYS A 139 -16.95 -9.61 -21.23
CA CYS A 139 -15.93 -9.22 -20.25
C CYS A 139 -14.65 -8.88 -21.01
N THR A 140 -14.47 -7.65 -21.39
CA THR A 140 -13.22 -7.15 -21.96
C THR A 140 -12.33 -6.76 -20.79
N SER A 141 -11.46 -7.68 -20.36
CA SER A 141 -10.33 -7.33 -19.48
C SER A 141 -9.49 -6.31 -20.24
N MET A 142 -9.35 -5.11 -19.71
CA MET A 142 -8.37 -4.15 -20.22
C MET A 142 -7.03 -4.46 -19.59
N CYS A 143 -6.00 -4.57 -20.44
CA CYS A 143 -4.62 -4.67 -19.98
C CYS A 143 -4.02 -3.26 -19.91
N GLU A 144 -3.27 -2.97 -18.88
CA GLU A 144 -2.57 -1.71 -18.69
C GLU A 144 -1.09 -2.01 -18.43
N ASP A 145 -0.21 -1.40 -19.25
CA ASP A 145 1.23 -1.43 -18.98
C ASP A 145 1.55 -0.45 -17.86
N VAL A 146 2.12 -0.95 -16.78
CA VAL A 146 2.46 -0.15 -15.59
C VAL A 146 3.92 -0.33 -15.21
N VAL A 147 4.50 0.72 -14.67
CA VAL A 147 5.81 0.62 -14.03
C VAL A 147 5.67 -0.22 -12.77
N MET A 148 6.53 -1.24 -12.63
CA MET A 148 6.70 -2.00 -11.39
C MET A 148 8.08 -1.74 -10.80
N SER A 149 8.15 -1.66 -9.49
CA SER A 149 9.42 -1.56 -8.78
C SER A 149 9.42 -2.38 -7.50
N ARG A 150 10.63 -2.68 -7.00
CA ARG A 150 10.80 -3.29 -5.68
C ARG A 150 10.70 -2.22 -4.59
N VAL A 151 10.19 -2.59 -3.43
CA VAL A 151 10.24 -1.73 -2.24
C VAL A 151 11.69 -1.33 -1.94
N SER A 152 12.63 -2.28 -2.04
CA SER A 152 14.05 -2.03 -1.80
C SER A 152 14.68 -1.01 -2.77
N THR A 153 14.15 -0.89 -3.99
CA THR A 153 14.60 0.09 -4.98
C THR A 153 14.05 1.49 -4.68
N LEU A 154 12.79 1.59 -4.26
CA LEU A 154 12.13 2.88 -4.07
C LEU A 154 12.32 3.46 -2.66
N LEU A 155 12.42 2.63 -1.61
CA LEU A 155 12.51 3.09 -0.23
C LEU A 155 13.59 4.14 0.00
N PRO A 156 14.83 4.03 -0.53
CA PRO A 156 15.87 5.04 -0.35
C PRO A 156 15.51 6.42 -0.90
N ALA A 157 14.61 6.49 -1.89
CA ALA A 157 14.17 7.75 -2.49
C ALA A 157 13.09 8.47 -1.66
N PHE A 158 12.35 7.73 -0.84
CA PHE A 158 11.23 8.27 -0.04
C PHE A 158 11.56 8.36 1.45
N ARG A 159 12.38 7.46 1.99
CA ARG A 159 12.74 7.44 3.40
C ARG A 159 13.78 8.50 3.75
N ARG A 160 13.54 9.25 4.83
CA ARG A 160 14.55 10.09 5.49
C ARG A 160 15.29 9.28 6.55
N ASN A 161 16.47 9.75 6.98
CA ASN A 161 17.35 8.94 7.87
C ASN A 161 16.73 8.64 9.25
N ASP A 162 15.86 9.52 9.73
CA ASP A 162 15.20 9.46 11.06
C ASP A 162 13.80 8.85 11.02
N GLU A 163 13.36 8.36 9.86
CA GLU A 163 12.01 7.81 9.73
C GLU A 163 11.93 6.34 10.09
N THR A 164 10.94 6.03 10.93
CA THR A 164 10.48 4.69 11.30
C THR A 164 9.37 4.27 10.35
N VAL A 165 9.59 3.19 9.60
CA VAL A 165 8.81 2.86 8.42
C VAL A 165 7.85 1.70 8.68
N LEU A 166 6.59 1.90 8.30
CA LEU A 166 5.62 0.82 8.12
C LEU A 166 5.32 0.65 6.62
N VAL A 167 5.36 -0.59 6.14
CA VAL A 167 4.89 -0.96 4.80
C VAL A 167 3.52 -1.59 4.93
N ARG A 168 2.50 -0.95 4.35
CA ARG A 168 1.18 -1.55 4.22
C ARG A 168 1.06 -2.24 2.86
N ILE A 169 0.54 -3.47 2.85
CA ILE A 169 0.31 -4.26 1.64
C ILE A 169 -1.18 -4.60 1.55
N ASN A 170 -1.84 -4.09 0.51
CA ASN A 170 -3.24 -4.41 0.20
C ASN A 170 -3.38 -4.74 -1.30
N VAL A 171 -2.69 -5.78 -1.71
CA VAL A 171 -2.69 -6.28 -3.09
C VAL A 171 -2.93 -7.79 -3.04
N PRO A 172 -4.21 -8.22 -3.04
CA PRO A 172 -4.56 -9.64 -2.89
C PRO A 172 -3.85 -10.53 -3.91
N GLY A 173 -3.14 -11.54 -3.39
CA GLY A 173 -2.37 -12.51 -4.19
C GLY A 173 -0.96 -12.07 -4.57
N ALA A 174 -0.54 -10.82 -4.31
CA ALA A 174 0.80 -10.32 -4.59
C ALA A 174 1.66 -10.12 -3.33
N GLU A 175 1.15 -10.46 -2.15
CA GLU A 175 1.78 -10.20 -0.86
C GLU A 175 3.20 -10.78 -0.80
N ARG A 176 3.36 -12.05 -1.19
CA ARG A 176 4.67 -12.73 -1.22
C ARG A 176 5.66 -12.07 -2.18
N MET A 177 5.19 -11.66 -3.35
CA MET A 177 6.00 -10.99 -4.36
C MET A 177 6.52 -9.63 -3.86
N ILE A 178 5.66 -8.87 -3.19
CA ILE A 178 6.01 -7.58 -2.58
C ILE A 178 6.99 -7.78 -1.42
N LEU A 179 6.77 -8.78 -0.55
CA LEU A 179 7.69 -9.13 0.52
C LEU A 179 9.07 -9.55 -0.04
N GLN A 180 9.10 -10.30 -1.13
CA GLN A 180 10.35 -10.67 -1.81
C GLN A 180 11.09 -9.42 -2.29
N GLY A 181 10.40 -8.46 -2.91
CA GLY A 181 10.97 -7.19 -3.35
C GLY A 181 11.39 -6.24 -2.21
N SER A 182 10.97 -6.53 -0.98
CA SER A 182 11.35 -5.77 0.21
C SER A 182 12.64 -6.27 0.88
N ARG A 183 13.11 -7.49 0.56
CA ARG A 183 14.16 -8.19 1.31
C ARG A 183 15.45 -7.37 1.51
N ALA A 184 15.93 -6.68 0.50
CA ALA A 184 17.16 -5.90 0.60
C ALA A 184 17.00 -4.60 1.42
N ALA A 185 15.77 -4.21 1.75
CA ALA A 185 15.45 -3.01 2.54
C ALA A 185 14.94 -3.33 3.96
N LEU A 186 14.84 -4.60 4.35
CA LEU A 186 14.25 -5.01 5.63
C LEU A 186 14.85 -4.26 6.82
N GLN A 187 16.16 -4.01 6.83
CA GLN A 187 16.84 -3.28 7.91
C GLN A 187 16.28 -1.86 8.14
N HIS A 188 15.56 -1.31 7.16
CA HIS A 188 14.97 0.03 7.19
C HIS A 188 13.45 0.01 7.32
N ILE A 189 12.84 -1.17 7.49
CA ILE A 189 11.40 -1.35 7.67
C ILE A 189 11.16 -1.87 9.08
N ASP A 190 10.36 -1.16 9.86
CA ASP A 190 10.10 -1.47 11.28
C ASP A 190 8.87 -2.35 11.45
N ALA A 191 7.89 -2.18 10.56
CA ALA A 191 6.66 -2.96 10.60
C ALA A 191 6.05 -3.17 9.21
N PHE A 192 5.26 -4.23 9.10
CA PHE A 192 4.38 -4.49 7.97
C PHE A 192 2.94 -4.57 8.45
N HIS A 193 2.01 -4.00 7.70
CA HIS A 193 0.58 -4.20 7.88
C HIS A 193 0.03 -4.83 6.60
N ILE A 194 -0.39 -6.09 6.68
CA ILE A 194 -0.78 -6.89 5.51
C ILE A 194 -2.26 -7.20 5.59
N HIS A 195 -2.99 -6.83 4.53
CA HIS A 195 -4.38 -7.20 4.37
C HIS A 195 -4.47 -8.60 3.76
N ILE A 196 -4.87 -9.58 4.57
CA ILE A 196 -4.85 -11.00 4.21
C ILE A 196 -6.26 -11.50 3.92
N SER A 197 -6.47 -12.12 2.75
CA SER A 197 -7.70 -12.83 2.43
C SER A 197 -7.78 -14.14 3.22
N LEU A 198 -8.88 -14.37 3.92
CA LEU A 198 -9.13 -15.57 4.71
C LEU A 198 -9.90 -16.66 3.93
N LYS A 199 -10.26 -16.38 2.68
CA LYS A 199 -10.85 -17.40 1.81
C LYS A 199 -9.82 -18.47 1.51
N ASN A 200 -10.24 -19.74 1.59
CA ASN A 200 -9.39 -20.91 1.39
C ASN A 200 -8.58 -20.83 0.09
N ASN A 201 -7.28 -20.94 0.21
CA ASN A 201 -6.38 -21.13 -0.92
C ASN A 201 -6.37 -22.60 -1.35
N VAL A 202 -6.14 -22.82 -2.65
CA VAL A 202 -6.08 -24.15 -3.29
C VAL A 202 -5.00 -25.06 -2.69
N SER A 203 -4.04 -24.53 -1.94
CA SER A 203 -2.91 -25.25 -1.33
C SER A 203 -3.14 -25.84 0.06
N GLY A 204 -4.35 -25.69 0.63
CA GLY A 204 -4.69 -26.26 1.95
C GLY A 204 -4.11 -25.54 3.18
N LEU A 205 -3.17 -24.60 3.01
CA LEU A 205 -2.72 -23.69 4.06
C LEU A 205 -3.58 -22.42 4.01
N SER A 206 -3.96 -21.88 5.16
CA SER A 206 -4.58 -20.55 5.18
C SER A 206 -3.55 -19.50 4.75
N ALA A 207 -3.98 -18.50 3.97
CA ALA A 207 -3.09 -17.39 3.59
C ALA A 207 -2.48 -16.70 4.83
N LEU A 208 -3.21 -16.68 5.93
CA LEU A 208 -2.75 -16.15 7.21
C LEU A 208 -1.56 -16.96 7.78
N GLU A 209 -1.65 -18.30 7.77
CA GLU A 209 -0.57 -19.18 8.26
C GLU A 209 0.68 -19.01 7.40
N ASP A 210 0.50 -19.00 6.08
CA ASP A 210 1.58 -18.87 5.12
C ASP A 210 2.33 -17.52 5.26
N ILE A 211 1.60 -16.41 5.30
CA ILE A 211 2.20 -15.08 5.48
C ILE A 211 2.84 -14.94 6.87
N THR A 212 2.20 -15.48 7.91
CA THR A 212 2.78 -15.44 9.27
C THR A 212 4.14 -16.15 9.32
N ARG A 213 4.25 -17.32 8.69
CA ARG A 213 5.52 -18.06 8.60
C ARG A 213 6.58 -17.26 7.83
N VAL A 214 6.22 -16.69 6.69
CA VAL A 214 7.13 -15.83 5.90
C VAL A 214 7.62 -14.64 6.73
N MET A 215 6.74 -13.98 7.47
CA MET A 215 7.11 -12.83 8.29
C MET A 215 8.04 -13.21 9.44
N GLN A 216 7.79 -14.35 10.11
CA GLN A 216 8.68 -14.89 11.14
C GLN A 216 10.07 -15.20 10.59
N ASP A 217 10.16 -15.84 9.41
CA ASP A 217 11.42 -16.09 8.71
C ASP A 217 12.17 -14.80 8.34
N LEU A 218 11.47 -13.70 8.18
CA LEU A 218 12.02 -12.36 7.93
C LEU A 218 12.37 -11.59 9.22
N GLY A 219 12.09 -12.17 10.40
CA GLY A 219 12.39 -11.57 11.72
C GLY A 219 11.32 -10.61 12.23
N TYR A 220 10.07 -10.81 11.84
CA TYR A 220 8.92 -10.01 12.30
C TYR A 220 7.89 -10.91 13.01
N ASP A 221 7.41 -10.47 14.16
CA ASP A 221 6.36 -11.14 14.90
C ASP A 221 5.01 -10.45 14.72
N CYS A 222 3.92 -11.24 14.76
CA CYS A 222 2.57 -10.72 14.73
C CYS A 222 2.27 -9.96 16.03
N VAL A 223 1.95 -8.68 15.93
CA VAL A 223 1.68 -7.79 17.07
C VAL A 223 0.24 -7.31 17.16
N SER A 224 -0.52 -7.44 16.07
CA SER A 224 -1.94 -7.06 16.05
C SER A 224 -2.66 -7.77 14.90
N ILE A 225 -3.90 -8.19 15.16
CA ILE A 225 -4.83 -8.68 14.15
C ILE A 225 -6.10 -7.86 14.25
N GLN A 226 -6.52 -7.26 13.15
CA GLN A 226 -7.75 -6.47 13.06
C GLN A 226 -8.75 -7.18 12.15
N PRO A 227 -10.01 -7.29 12.56
CA PRO A 227 -11.03 -7.83 11.70
C PRO A 227 -11.24 -6.94 10.47
N GLY A 228 -11.33 -7.56 9.29
CA GLY A 228 -11.69 -6.90 8.05
C GLY A 228 -13.16 -7.10 7.71
N SER A 229 -13.47 -7.22 6.41
CA SER A 229 -14.84 -7.44 5.94
C SER A 229 -15.39 -8.79 6.37
N ILE A 230 -16.67 -8.79 6.70
CA ILE A 230 -17.44 -9.98 7.09
C ILE A 230 -18.53 -10.21 6.04
N ASP A 231 -18.70 -11.44 5.61
CA ASP A 231 -19.83 -11.85 4.78
C ASP A 231 -21.13 -11.74 5.58
N ALA A 232 -22.06 -10.91 5.11
CA ALA A 232 -23.29 -10.59 5.84
C ALA A 232 -24.24 -11.79 5.98
N GLN A 233 -24.14 -12.80 5.10
CA GLN A 233 -25.03 -13.96 5.11
C GLN A 233 -24.51 -15.07 6.03
N SER A 234 -23.21 -15.34 5.96
CA SER A 234 -22.57 -16.43 6.71
C SER A 234 -21.95 -16.00 8.04
N GLY A 235 -21.76 -14.70 8.26
CA GLY A 235 -20.98 -14.19 9.38
C GLY A 235 -19.47 -14.50 9.29
N THR A 236 -19.02 -15.03 8.15
CA THR A 236 -17.62 -15.42 7.97
C THR A 236 -16.75 -14.20 7.68
N MET A 237 -15.63 -14.08 8.40
CA MET A 237 -14.64 -13.05 8.11
C MET A 237 -13.94 -13.37 6.78
N LEU A 238 -13.93 -12.41 5.86
CA LEU A 238 -13.36 -12.58 4.52
C LEU A 238 -11.91 -12.12 4.45
N HIS A 239 -11.55 -11.13 5.26
CA HIS A 239 -10.21 -10.53 5.32
C HIS A 239 -9.84 -10.18 6.75
N ALA A 240 -8.54 -10.08 7.00
CA ALA A 240 -7.98 -9.55 8.24
C ALA A 240 -6.79 -8.63 7.93
N GLY A 241 -6.67 -7.54 8.66
CA GLY A 241 -5.47 -6.72 8.69
C GLY A 241 -4.52 -7.23 9.76
N VAL A 242 -3.34 -7.71 9.38
CA VAL A 242 -2.36 -8.27 10.32
C VAL A 242 -1.12 -7.39 10.34
N THR A 243 -0.76 -6.93 11.54
CA THR A 243 0.46 -6.13 11.73
C THR A 243 1.57 -7.01 12.28
N PHE A 244 2.68 -6.99 11.58
CA PHE A 244 3.93 -7.63 11.96
C PHE A 244 4.96 -6.56 12.27
N ALA A 245 5.76 -6.74 13.31
CA ALA A 245 6.79 -5.78 13.65
C ALA A 245 8.05 -6.50 14.16
N ARG A 246 9.20 -5.86 13.98
CA ARG A 246 10.42 -6.35 14.59
C ARG A 246 10.27 -6.38 16.10
N MET A 247 10.74 -7.47 16.68
CA MET A 247 10.97 -7.49 18.11
C MET A 247 12.18 -6.62 18.41
N SER A 248 12.03 -5.65 19.30
CA SER A 248 13.19 -5.04 19.92
C SER A 248 13.93 -6.16 20.66
N THR A 249 15.18 -6.43 20.28
CA THR A 249 16.07 -7.21 21.12
C THR A 249 16.12 -6.47 22.44
N ALA A 250 15.45 -7.04 23.48
CA ALA A 250 15.58 -6.52 24.83
C ALA A 250 17.07 -6.54 25.18
N SER A 251 17.62 -5.35 25.40
CA SER A 251 18.99 -5.15 25.91
C SER A 251 19.03 -5.55 27.36
#